data_e49c4f0959967f120ad9fe62c469f2f7
#
_entry.id   e49c4f0959967f120ad9fe62c469f2f7
#
_cell.length_a   1.000
_cell.length_b   1.000
_cell.length_c   1.000
_cell.angle_alpha   90.00
_cell.angle_beta   90.00
_cell.angle_gamma   90.00
#
_symmetry.space_group_name_H-M   'P 1'
#
loop_
_entity.id
_entity.type
_entity.pdbx_description
1 polymer ?
#
loop_
_entity_poly.entity_id
_entity_poly.type
_entity_poly.pdbx_seq_one_letter_code
_entity_poly.pdbx_strand_id
1 'polypeptide(L)'
;MLYYSMPALAAGFILDLMIGDPRWLYHPVCLIGNLIAFLEKILRKIFPKTDKGELAAGIVEVIFVCLLSGGIPFLILHILYGISVWAGFALETFWCYQLLATKSLKTESMKVYDRLKNGTLDEARYAVSMIVGRDTQSLTEEGVTKAAVETVAENASDGVIAPMLYMAIGGVWLMFLYKGINTMDSMLGYKNDKY
;
A
#
# COMPACT_ATOMS: atom_id res chain seq x y z
N MET A 1 -11.74 -2.06 -21.36
CA MET A 1 -11.16 -1.82 -20.05
C MET A 1 -9.81 -1.09 -20.17
N LEU A 2 -8.73 -1.71 -20.65
CA LEU A 2 -7.39 -1.07 -20.76
C LEU A 2 -7.35 0.29 -21.47
N TYR A 3 -8.20 0.50 -22.45
CA TYR A 3 -8.28 1.78 -23.17
C TYR A 3 -8.61 2.97 -22.27
N TYR A 4 -9.36 2.73 -21.18
CA TYR A 4 -9.77 3.77 -20.23
C TYR A 4 -8.84 3.89 -19.02
N SER A 5 -7.92 2.94 -18.83
CA SER A 5 -7.04 2.93 -17.64
C SER A 5 -6.07 4.10 -17.60
N MET A 6 -5.57 4.57 -18.74
CA MET A 6 -4.67 5.75 -18.78
C MET A 6 -5.39 7.06 -18.40
N PRO A 7 -6.58 7.38 -18.96
CA PRO A 7 -7.38 8.50 -18.46
C PRO A 7 -7.78 8.35 -16.98
N ALA A 8 -8.12 7.13 -16.52
CA ALA A 8 -8.45 6.87 -15.13
C ALA A 8 -7.24 7.08 -14.20
N LEU A 9 -6.04 6.68 -14.65
CA LEU A 9 -4.79 6.93 -13.93
C LEU A 9 -4.55 8.44 -13.77
N ALA A 10 -4.66 9.20 -14.85
CA ALA A 10 -4.45 10.65 -14.80
C ALA A 10 -5.46 11.33 -13.85
N ALA A 11 -6.74 10.98 -13.96
CA ALA A 11 -7.78 11.52 -13.10
C ALA A 11 -7.60 11.09 -11.62
N GLY A 12 -7.28 9.82 -11.36
CA GLY A 12 -7.02 9.29 -10.02
C GLY A 12 -5.80 9.94 -9.35
N PHE A 13 -4.73 10.15 -10.11
CA PHE A 13 -3.54 10.86 -9.61
C PHE A 13 -3.84 12.32 -9.26
N ILE A 14 -4.62 13.02 -10.09
CA ILE A 14 -5.04 14.38 -9.79
C ILE A 14 -5.91 14.41 -8.51
N LEU A 15 -6.82 13.45 -8.36
CA LEU A 15 -7.64 13.33 -7.14
C LEU A 15 -6.78 13.07 -5.90
N ASP A 16 -5.75 12.21 -5.98
CA ASP A 16 -4.82 12.00 -4.87
C ASP A 16 -4.08 13.28 -4.50
N LEU A 17 -3.57 14.03 -5.46
CA LEU A 17 -2.92 15.31 -5.21
C LEU A 17 -3.85 16.35 -4.56
N MET A 18 -5.15 16.33 -4.89
CA MET A 18 -6.14 17.28 -4.36
C MET A 18 -6.68 16.87 -2.99
N ILE A 19 -7.04 15.59 -2.81
CA ILE A 19 -7.76 15.11 -1.64
C ILE A 19 -6.79 14.43 -0.64
N GLY A 20 -5.91 13.54 -1.12
CA GLY A 20 -5.07 12.66 -0.29
C GLY A 20 -5.91 11.57 0.38
N ASP A 21 -5.45 11.04 1.52
CA ASP A 21 -6.10 9.94 2.25
C ASP A 21 -6.90 10.44 3.47
N PRO A 22 -8.18 10.80 3.31
CA PRO A 22 -8.99 11.25 4.43
C PRO A 22 -9.30 10.07 5.37
N ARG A 23 -9.12 10.25 6.67
CA ARG A 23 -9.27 9.20 7.71
C ARG A 23 -10.67 8.58 7.78
N TRP A 24 -11.69 9.26 7.28
CA TRP A 24 -13.06 8.75 7.24
C TRP A 24 -13.32 7.77 6.09
N LEU A 25 -12.47 7.78 5.07
CA LEU A 25 -12.58 6.89 3.92
C LEU A 25 -11.81 5.61 4.19
N TYR A 26 -12.51 4.46 4.17
CA TYR A 26 -11.88 3.18 4.41
C TYR A 26 -10.95 2.81 3.26
N HIS A 27 -9.68 2.61 3.58
CA HIS A 27 -8.64 2.41 2.58
C HIS A 27 -8.57 0.95 2.12
N PRO A 28 -8.51 0.65 0.80
CA PRO A 28 -8.47 -0.71 0.28
C PRO A 28 -7.29 -1.54 0.82
N VAL A 29 -6.15 -0.92 1.10
CA VAL A 29 -4.98 -1.60 1.69
C VAL A 29 -5.30 -2.18 3.08
N CYS A 30 -6.20 -1.54 3.85
CA CYS A 30 -6.65 -2.10 5.12
C CYS A 30 -7.46 -3.39 4.92
N LEU A 31 -8.27 -3.48 3.85
CA LEU A 31 -8.97 -4.73 3.50
C LEU A 31 -7.97 -5.84 3.16
N ILE A 32 -6.96 -5.52 2.36
CA ILE A 32 -5.88 -6.46 2.01
C ILE A 32 -5.13 -6.91 3.27
N GLY A 33 -4.74 -5.99 4.14
CA GLY A 33 -4.08 -6.32 5.41
C GLY A 33 -4.92 -7.22 6.32
N ASN A 34 -6.22 -6.96 6.42
CA ASN A 34 -7.15 -7.81 7.16
C ASN A 34 -7.29 -9.21 6.54
N LEU A 35 -7.31 -9.30 5.21
CA LEU A 35 -7.32 -10.57 4.48
C LEU A 35 -6.05 -11.38 4.78
N ILE A 36 -4.87 -10.76 4.71
CA ILE A 36 -3.59 -11.39 5.03
C ILE A 36 -3.60 -11.93 6.47
N ALA A 37 -3.94 -11.09 7.44
CA ALA A 37 -3.99 -11.49 8.85
C ALA A 37 -5.00 -12.64 9.11
N PHE A 38 -6.13 -12.63 8.41
CA PHE A 38 -7.13 -13.69 8.47
C PHE A 38 -6.60 -15.00 7.89
N LEU A 39 -5.99 -14.95 6.72
CA LEU A 39 -5.40 -16.13 6.06
C LEU A 39 -4.25 -16.71 6.88
N GLU A 40 -3.31 -15.88 7.35
CA GLU A 40 -2.22 -16.31 8.24
C GLU A 40 -2.77 -17.07 9.45
N LYS A 41 -3.78 -16.50 10.12
CA LYS A 41 -4.39 -17.12 11.31
C LYS A 41 -5.01 -18.50 11.02
N ILE A 42 -5.63 -18.67 9.85
CA ILE A 42 -6.24 -19.95 9.46
C ILE A 42 -5.17 -20.95 9.03
N LEU A 43 -4.25 -20.55 8.17
CA LEU A 43 -3.24 -21.43 7.60
C LEU A 43 -2.28 -21.95 8.68
N ARG A 44 -1.90 -21.14 9.67
CA ARG A 44 -1.13 -21.59 10.83
C ARG A 44 -1.83 -22.61 11.72
N LYS A 45 -3.15 -22.77 11.59
CA LYS A 45 -3.91 -23.81 12.29
C LYS A 45 -4.04 -25.11 11.49
N ILE A 46 -4.06 -24.99 10.16
CA ILE A 46 -4.25 -26.11 9.24
C ILE A 46 -2.94 -26.83 8.95
N PHE A 47 -1.87 -26.07 8.73
CA PHE A 47 -0.56 -26.62 8.38
C PHE A 47 0.27 -26.97 9.62
N PRO A 48 1.07 -28.05 9.56
CA PRO A 48 1.93 -28.46 10.66
C PRO A 48 3.03 -27.42 10.93
N LYS A 49 3.41 -27.23 12.18
CA LYS A 49 4.49 -26.33 12.63
C LYS A 49 5.86 -26.95 12.35
N THR A 50 6.16 -27.16 11.08
CA THR A 50 7.45 -27.62 10.57
C THR A 50 7.86 -26.69 9.44
N ASP A 51 9.15 -26.58 9.14
CA ASP A 51 9.67 -25.69 8.08
C ASP A 51 8.95 -25.90 6.73
N LYS A 52 8.70 -27.18 6.38
CA LYS A 52 7.95 -27.52 5.14
C LYS A 52 6.48 -27.14 5.22
N GLY A 53 5.87 -27.29 6.39
CA GLY A 53 4.47 -26.92 6.61
C GLY A 53 4.28 -25.41 6.58
N GLU A 54 5.15 -24.66 7.21
CA GLU A 54 5.12 -23.19 7.19
C GLU A 54 5.40 -22.63 5.79
N LEU A 55 6.36 -23.20 5.05
CA LEU A 55 6.59 -22.84 3.65
C LEU A 55 5.37 -23.11 2.79
N ALA A 56 4.73 -24.27 2.95
CA ALA A 56 3.50 -24.60 2.20
C ALA A 56 2.36 -23.64 2.54
N ALA A 57 2.18 -23.29 3.82
CA ALA A 57 1.20 -22.31 4.26
C ALA A 57 1.46 -20.94 3.61
N GLY A 58 2.70 -20.46 3.60
CA GLY A 58 3.07 -19.20 2.95
C GLY A 58 2.80 -19.20 1.45
N ILE A 59 3.12 -20.28 0.74
CA ILE A 59 2.81 -20.41 -0.70
C ILE A 59 1.30 -20.31 -0.95
N VAL A 60 0.50 -21.01 -0.15
CA VAL A 60 -0.97 -20.96 -0.24
C VAL A 60 -1.48 -19.55 0.04
N GLU A 61 -0.95 -18.88 1.06
CA GLU A 61 -1.30 -17.51 1.41
C GLU A 61 -1.03 -16.54 0.25
N VAL A 62 0.17 -16.58 -0.33
CA VAL A 62 0.55 -15.75 -1.49
C VAL A 62 -0.44 -15.96 -2.65
N ILE A 63 -0.76 -17.22 -2.97
CA ILE A 63 -1.69 -17.53 -4.06
C ILE A 63 -3.08 -16.91 -3.77
N PHE A 64 -3.61 -17.09 -2.57
CA PHE A 64 -4.93 -16.56 -2.22
C PHE A 64 -4.95 -15.04 -2.19
N VAL A 65 -3.94 -14.40 -1.59
CA VAL A 65 -3.87 -12.93 -1.57
C VAL A 65 -3.77 -12.38 -2.99
N CYS A 66 -2.93 -12.95 -3.85
CA CYS A 66 -2.81 -12.51 -5.24
C CYS A 66 -4.11 -12.70 -6.03
N LEU A 67 -4.76 -13.86 -5.90
CA LEU A 67 -6.02 -14.15 -6.59
C LEU A 67 -7.16 -13.23 -6.12
N LEU A 68 -7.27 -12.97 -4.82
CA LEU A 68 -8.35 -12.15 -4.28
C LEU A 68 -8.09 -10.66 -4.49
N SER A 69 -6.87 -10.19 -4.23
CA SER A 69 -6.56 -8.75 -4.39
C SER A 69 -6.58 -8.30 -5.85
N GLY A 70 -6.16 -9.14 -6.80
CA GLY A 70 -6.23 -8.82 -8.23
C GLY A 70 -7.55 -9.25 -8.88
N GLY A 71 -8.00 -10.48 -8.60
CA GLY A 71 -9.15 -11.09 -9.28
C GLY A 71 -10.49 -10.45 -8.94
N ILE A 72 -10.73 -10.09 -7.67
CA ILE A 72 -11.98 -9.43 -7.28
C ILE A 72 -12.14 -8.04 -7.97
N PRO A 73 -11.16 -7.13 -7.91
CA PRO A 73 -11.24 -5.87 -8.65
C PRO A 73 -11.38 -6.07 -10.17
N PHE A 74 -10.67 -7.03 -10.74
CA PHE A 74 -10.79 -7.37 -12.16
C PHE A 74 -12.23 -7.76 -12.52
N LEU A 75 -12.83 -8.68 -11.76
CA LEU A 75 -14.19 -9.15 -12.02
C LEU A 75 -15.22 -8.03 -11.87
N ILE A 76 -15.12 -7.23 -10.81
CA ILE A 76 -16.03 -6.11 -10.57
C ILE A 76 -15.96 -5.10 -11.73
N LEU A 77 -14.75 -4.72 -12.15
CA LEU A 77 -14.59 -3.79 -13.27
C LEU A 77 -15.04 -4.39 -14.60
N HIS A 78 -14.77 -5.68 -14.83
CA HIS A 78 -15.23 -6.35 -16.04
C HIS A 78 -16.77 -6.31 -16.17
N ILE A 79 -17.46 -6.61 -15.07
CA ILE A 79 -18.92 -6.52 -15.01
C ILE A 79 -19.39 -5.07 -15.20
N LEU A 80 -18.77 -4.13 -14.48
CA LEU A 80 -19.19 -2.73 -14.52
C LEU A 80 -19.01 -2.09 -15.89
N TYR A 81 -17.87 -2.36 -16.56
CA TYR A 81 -17.64 -1.90 -17.93
C TYR A 81 -18.60 -2.54 -18.94
N GLY A 82 -19.08 -3.76 -18.67
CA GLY A 82 -20.12 -4.42 -19.45
C GLY A 82 -21.50 -3.77 -19.31
N ILE A 83 -21.79 -3.17 -18.15
CA ILE A 83 -23.04 -2.48 -17.88
C ILE A 83 -22.99 -1.01 -18.37
N SER A 84 -21.91 -0.29 -17.98
CA SER A 84 -21.73 1.12 -18.31
C SER A 84 -20.25 1.49 -18.30
N VAL A 85 -19.78 2.04 -19.40
CA VAL A 85 -18.41 2.56 -19.53
C VAL A 85 -18.14 3.65 -18.50
N TRP A 86 -19.08 4.52 -18.23
CA TRP A 86 -18.93 5.60 -17.26
C TRP A 86 -18.84 5.11 -15.82
N ALA A 87 -19.63 4.09 -15.48
CA ALA A 87 -19.58 3.47 -14.16
C ALA A 87 -18.23 2.74 -13.92
N GLY A 88 -17.77 2.00 -14.93
CA GLY A 88 -16.45 1.36 -14.90
C GLY A 88 -15.32 2.36 -14.75
N PHE A 89 -15.34 3.43 -15.55
CA PHE A 89 -14.34 4.49 -15.49
C PHE A 89 -14.35 5.23 -14.14
N ALA A 90 -15.51 5.55 -13.60
CA ALA A 90 -15.61 6.21 -12.30
C ALA A 90 -15.05 5.35 -11.16
N LEU A 91 -15.38 4.06 -11.13
CA LEU A 91 -14.85 3.15 -10.12
C LEU A 91 -13.34 2.92 -10.28
N GLU A 92 -12.86 2.74 -11.52
CA GLU A 92 -11.43 2.58 -11.81
C GLU A 92 -10.62 3.81 -11.38
N THR A 93 -11.13 5.02 -11.67
CA THR A 93 -10.54 6.29 -11.23
C THR A 93 -10.53 6.41 -9.70
N PHE A 94 -11.64 6.06 -9.05
CA PHE A 94 -11.77 6.13 -7.60
C PHE A 94 -10.81 5.16 -6.90
N TRP A 95 -10.69 3.94 -7.38
CA TRP A 95 -9.75 2.97 -6.83
C TRP A 95 -8.28 3.35 -7.10
N CYS A 96 -8.00 3.91 -8.29
CA CYS A 96 -6.67 4.45 -8.57
C CYS A 96 -6.30 5.54 -7.56
N TYR A 97 -7.19 6.49 -7.34
CA TYR A 97 -7.03 7.54 -6.32
C TYR A 97 -6.73 6.95 -4.94
N GLN A 98 -7.50 5.95 -4.49
CA GLN A 98 -7.33 5.34 -3.17
C GLN A 98 -6.02 4.53 -3.01
N LEU A 99 -5.44 4.03 -4.09
CA LEU A 99 -4.22 3.20 -4.02
C LEU A 99 -2.93 4.00 -4.17
N LEU A 100 -3.03 5.29 -4.52
CA LEU A 100 -1.91 6.23 -4.56
C LEU A 100 -1.79 6.94 -3.20
N ALA A 101 -0.57 7.30 -2.84
CA ALA A 101 -0.28 7.94 -1.55
C ALA A 101 0.58 9.20 -1.70
N THR A 102 0.51 9.91 -2.84
CA THR A 102 1.42 11.01 -3.16
C THR A 102 1.26 12.18 -2.21
N LYS A 103 0.02 12.64 -2.01
CA LYS A 103 -0.25 13.77 -1.11
C LYS A 103 0.02 13.41 0.35
N SER A 104 -0.36 12.22 0.77
CA SER A 104 -0.14 11.76 2.14
C SER A 104 1.34 11.63 2.46
N LEU A 105 2.12 11.04 1.55
CA LEU A 105 3.57 10.95 1.68
C LEU A 105 4.22 12.34 1.81
N LYS A 106 3.85 13.28 0.94
CA LYS A 106 4.31 14.68 1.02
C LYS A 106 3.93 15.32 2.36
N THR A 107 2.69 15.17 2.78
CA THR A 107 2.18 15.81 3.99
C THR A 107 2.90 15.28 5.23
N GLU A 108 3.06 13.97 5.35
CA GLU A 108 3.70 13.37 6.52
C GLU A 108 5.21 13.63 6.55
N SER A 109 5.89 13.58 5.42
CA SER A 109 7.32 13.89 5.35
C SER A 109 7.61 15.37 5.66
N MET A 110 6.76 16.29 5.21
CA MET A 110 6.91 17.71 5.52
C MET A 110 6.71 18.05 7.00
N LYS A 111 5.94 17.24 7.75
CA LYS A 111 5.86 17.38 9.22
C LYS A 111 7.21 17.10 9.88
N VAL A 112 7.95 16.09 9.41
CA VAL A 112 9.30 15.80 9.93
C VAL A 112 10.23 16.96 9.65
N TYR A 113 10.24 17.49 8.41
CA TYR A 113 11.02 18.65 8.04
C TYR A 113 10.72 19.88 8.92
N ASP A 114 9.44 20.14 9.14
CA ASP A 114 8.99 21.29 9.94
C ASP A 114 9.45 21.18 11.40
N ARG A 115 9.41 19.97 11.99
CA ARG A 115 9.89 19.71 13.35
C ARG A 115 11.41 19.79 13.47
N LEU A 116 12.14 19.31 12.46
CA LEU A 116 13.60 19.46 12.42
C LEU A 116 14.02 20.93 12.33
N LYS A 117 13.29 21.75 11.57
CA LYS A 117 13.65 23.15 11.33
C LYS A 117 13.23 24.10 12.44
N ASN A 118 12.03 23.90 13.00
CA ASN A 118 11.35 24.87 13.86
C ASN A 118 11.00 24.31 15.25
N GLY A 119 11.19 23.00 15.48
CA GLY A 119 10.83 22.31 16.72
C GLY A 119 12.06 21.82 17.50
N THR A 120 11.80 20.91 18.43
CA THR A 120 12.81 20.19 19.20
C THR A 120 13.17 18.86 18.54
N LEU A 121 14.33 18.28 18.90
CA LEU A 121 14.72 16.94 18.43
C LEU A 121 13.70 15.86 18.80
N ASP A 122 13.10 15.95 19.99
CA ASP A 122 12.10 14.98 20.44
C ASP A 122 10.80 15.07 19.63
N GLU A 123 10.38 16.28 19.24
CA GLU A 123 9.26 16.45 18.31
C GLU A 123 9.57 15.89 16.92
N ALA A 124 10.82 16.06 16.43
CA ALA A 124 11.25 15.51 15.16
C ALA A 124 11.31 13.97 15.21
N ARG A 125 11.81 13.37 16.31
CA ARG A 125 11.77 11.93 16.56
C ARG A 125 10.35 11.39 16.58
N TYR A 126 9.42 12.09 17.22
CA TYR A 126 8.01 11.71 17.21
C TYR A 126 7.42 11.80 15.80
N ALA A 127 7.67 12.87 15.07
CA ALA A 127 7.16 13.02 13.70
C ALA A 127 7.68 11.91 12.77
N VAL A 128 8.98 11.57 12.84
CA VAL A 128 9.53 10.50 12.01
C VAL A 128 9.03 9.11 12.43
N SER A 129 8.76 8.88 13.73
CA SER A 129 8.18 7.61 14.21
C SER A 129 6.82 7.29 13.62
N MET A 130 6.09 8.30 13.15
CA MET A 130 4.79 8.12 12.50
C MET A 130 4.87 7.58 11.06
N ILE A 131 6.08 7.60 10.47
CA ILE A 131 6.28 7.18 9.07
C ILE A 131 7.32 6.07 8.91
N VAL A 132 8.06 5.71 9.97
CA VAL A 132 9.05 4.62 9.94
C VAL A 132 8.63 3.48 10.86
N GLY A 133 8.98 2.25 10.50
CA GLY A 133 8.68 1.04 11.28
C GLY A 133 9.78 0.65 12.29
N ARG A 134 10.66 1.59 12.70
CA ARG A 134 11.78 1.32 13.63
C ARG A 134 11.77 2.26 14.83
N ASP A 135 12.51 1.92 15.87
CA ASP A 135 12.70 2.80 17.03
C ASP A 135 13.43 4.09 16.62
N THR A 136 12.87 5.21 17.04
CA THR A 136 13.37 6.56 16.73
C THR A 136 13.88 7.33 17.94
N GLN A 137 13.73 6.78 19.15
CA GLN A 137 14.01 7.48 20.41
C GLN A 137 15.47 7.88 20.57
N SER A 138 16.39 7.11 20.00
CA SER A 138 17.83 7.34 20.09
C SER A 138 18.44 8.10 18.89
N LEU A 139 17.61 8.49 17.89
CA LEU A 139 18.13 9.11 16.68
C LEU A 139 18.64 10.55 16.94
N THR A 140 19.77 10.88 16.36
CA THR A 140 20.25 12.27 16.22
C THR A 140 19.46 13.01 15.14
N GLU A 141 19.64 14.30 14.99
CA GLU A 141 19.03 15.08 13.89
C GLU A 141 19.39 14.50 12.51
N GLU A 142 20.65 14.11 12.32
CA GLU A 142 21.11 13.43 11.12
C GLU A 142 20.42 12.07 10.95
N GLY A 143 20.28 11.30 12.04
CA GLY A 143 19.57 10.02 12.05
C GLY A 143 18.09 10.17 11.68
N VAL A 144 17.39 11.19 12.19
CA VAL A 144 16.01 11.53 11.83
C VAL A 144 15.90 11.90 10.36
N THR A 145 16.82 12.77 9.87
CA THR A 145 16.84 13.19 8.47
C THR A 145 17.05 12.00 7.54
N LYS A 146 18.04 11.14 7.84
CA LYS A 146 18.31 9.93 7.06
C LYS A 146 17.11 9.00 7.04
N ALA A 147 16.51 8.73 8.20
CA ALA A 147 15.31 7.90 8.30
C ALA A 147 14.14 8.44 7.47
N ALA A 148 13.90 9.76 7.51
CA ALA A 148 12.86 10.40 6.71
C ALA A 148 13.13 10.28 5.20
N VAL A 149 14.36 10.52 4.74
CA VAL A 149 14.73 10.41 3.31
C VAL A 149 14.60 8.97 2.82
N GLU A 150 15.10 7.99 3.59
CA GLU A 150 14.97 6.56 3.26
C GLU A 150 13.50 6.16 3.11
N THR A 151 12.66 6.52 4.08
CA THR A 151 11.22 6.20 4.05
C THR A 151 10.49 6.90 2.90
N VAL A 152 10.83 8.16 2.60
CA VAL A 152 10.24 8.86 1.45
C VAL A 152 10.64 8.19 0.15
N ALA A 153 11.90 7.78 -0.03
CA ALA A 153 12.36 7.10 -1.22
C ALA A 153 11.65 5.74 -1.41
N GLU A 154 11.54 4.94 -0.34
CA GLU A 154 10.85 3.66 -0.33
C GLU A 154 9.35 3.83 -0.65
N ASN A 155 8.66 4.71 0.08
CA ASN A 155 7.23 4.92 -0.13
C ASN A 155 6.91 5.66 -1.45
N ALA A 156 7.81 6.47 -2.00
CA ALA A 156 7.65 7.00 -3.35
C ALA A 156 7.68 5.88 -4.40
N SER A 157 8.57 4.89 -4.22
CA SER A 157 8.57 3.68 -5.06
C SER A 157 7.27 2.89 -4.89
N ASP A 158 6.95 2.50 -3.66
CA ASP A 158 5.93 1.48 -3.36
C ASP A 158 4.51 2.04 -3.25
N GLY A 159 4.40 3.32 -2.89
CA GLY A 159 3.12 4.02 -2.73
C GLY A 159 2.69 4.83 -3.94
N VAL A 160 3.61 5.11 -4.89
CA VAL A 160 3.31 5.99 -6.03
C VAL A 160 3.78 5.37 -7.35
N ILE A 161 5.10 5.22 -7.56
CA ILE A 161 5.67 4.89 -8.87
C ILE A 161 5.26 3.49 -9.31
N ALA A 162 5.50 2.47 -8.51
CA ALA A 162 5.15 1.10 -8.86
C ALA A 162 3.65 0.91 -9.07
N PRO A 163 2.74 1.37 -8.17
CA PRO A 163 1.30 1.35 -8.43
C PRO A 163 0.90 1.99 -9.76
N MET A 164 1.46 3.16 -10.09
CA MET A 164 1.19 3.84 -11.38
C MET A 164 1.65 3.01 -12.57
N LEU A 165 2.84 2.39 -12.49
CA LEU A 165 3.35 1.52 -13.56
C LEU A 165 2.46 0.30 -13.77
N TYR A 166 2.07 -0.40 -12.69
CA TYR A 166 1.19 -1.55 -12.79
C TYR A 166 -0.19 -1.16 -13.36
N MET A 167 -0.72 -0.01 -12.96
CA MET A 167 -1.96 0.50 -13.55
C MET A 167 -1.81 0.84 -15.03
N ALA A 168 -0.71 1.45 -15.45
CA ALA A 168 -0.44 1.78 -16.84
C ALA A 168 -0.34 0.52 -17.72
N ILE A 169 0.21 -0.58 -17.18
CA ILE A 169 0.39 -1.85 -17.90
C ILE A 169 -0.93 -2.64 -18.00
N GLY A 170 -1.69 -2.74 -16.92
CA GLY A 170 -2.82 -3.65 -16.84
C GLY A 170 -4.12 -3.08 -16.26
N GLY A 171 -4.15 -1.81 -15.86
CA GLY A 171 -5.29 -1.20 -15.19
C GLY A 171 -5.27 -1.40 -13.68
N VAL A 172 -6.30 -0.89 -12.99
CA VAL A 172 -6.31 -0.83 -11.53
C VAL A 172 -6.31 -2.19 -10.84
N TRP A 173 -6.80 -3.26 -11.49
CA TRP A 173 -6.74 -4.61 -10.92
C TRP A 173 -5.30 -5.10 -10.73
N LEU A 174 -4.40 -4.75 -11.67
CA LEU A 174 -2.98 -5.08 -11.56
C LEU A 174 -2.30 -4.21 -10.48
N MET A 175 -2.74 -2.99 -10.32
CA MET A 175 -2.33 -2.12 -9.22
C MET A 175 -2.76 -2.71 -7.86
N PHE A 176 -3.97 -3.27 -7.73
CA PHE A 176 -4.41 -4.01 -6.54
C PHE A 176 -3.58 -5.26 -6.28
N LEU A 177 -3.25 -6.02 -7.32
CA LEU A 177 -2.38 -7.19 -7.21
C LEU A 177 -1.01 -6.79 -6.64
N TYR A 178 -0.39 -5.73 -7.19
CA TYR A 178 0.85 -5.19 -6.68
C TYR A 178 0.72 -4.79 -5.20
N LYS A 179 -0.34 -4.06 -4.84
CA LYS A 179 -0.58 -3.67 -3.44
C LYS A 179 -0.79 -4.87 -2.52
N GLY A 180 -1.40 -5.95 -3.01
CA GLY A 180 -1.50 -7.22 -2.27
C GLY A 180 -0.13 -7.79 -1.93
N ILE A 181 0.77 -7.87 -2.91
CA ILE A 181 2.14 -8.37 -2.74
C ILE A 181 2.95 -7.44 -1.82
N ASN A 182 2.91 -6.15 -2.05
CA ASN A 182 3.62 -5.15 -1.25
C ASN A 182 3.14 -5.12 0.21
N THR A 183 1.82 -5.31 0.45
CA THR A 183 1.27 -5.39 1.81
C THR A 183 1.69 -6.69 2.51
N MET A 184 1.76 -7.81 1.79
CA MET A 184 2.31 -9.06 2.35
C MET A 184 3.78 -8.88 2.75
N ASP A 185 4.60 -8.28 1.90
CA ASP A 185 6.00 -8.00 2.22
C ASP A 185 6.12 -7.15 3.49
N SER A 186 5.36 -6.09 3.59
CA SER A 186 5.33 -5.20 4.76
C SER A 186 4.81 -5.88 6.05
N MET A 187 3.97 -6.91 5.95
CA MET A 187 3.39 -7.60 7.11
C MET A 187 4.14 -8.86 7.51
N LEU A 188 4.65 -9.61 6.53
CA LEU A 188 5.20 -10.96 6.70
C LEU A 188 6.68 -11.08 6.30
N GLY A 189 7.25 -10.11 5.58
CA GLY A 189 8.60 -10.13 5.00
C GLY A 189 9.75 -9.97 6.02
N TYR A 190 9.48 -10.16 7.29
CA TYR A 190 10.49 -9.99 8.36
C TYR A 190 11.28 -11.26 8.64
N LYS A 191 12.61 -11.13 8.75
CA LYS A 191 13.50 -12.21 9.24
C LYS A 191 13.53 -12.21 10.77
N ASN A 192 12.55 -12.85 11.37
CA ASN A 192 12.44 -13.02 12.82
C ASN A 192 11.94 -14.44 13.15
N ASP A 193 11.91 -14.79 14.46
CA ASP A 193 11.52 -16.13 14.93
C ASP A 193 10.09 -16.52 14.56
N LYS A 194 9.22 -15.53 14.23
CA LYS A 194 7.86 -15.81 13.81
C LYS A 194 7.76 -16.19 12.32
N TYR A 195 8.64 -15.66 11.50
CA TYR A 195 8.61 -15.79 10.03
C TYR A 195 9.92 -16.33 9.46
#